data_9d958a72643abc4d8b89754caa513013
#
_entry.id   9d958a72643abc4d8b89754caa513013
#
_cell.length_a   1.000
_cell.length_b   1.000
_cell.length_c   1.000
_cell.angle_alpha   90.00
_cell.angle_beta   90.00
_cell.angle_gamma   90.00
#
_symmetry.space_group_name_H-M   'P 1'
#
loop_
_entity.id
_entity.type
_entity.pdbx_description
1 polymer ?
#
loop_
_entity_poly.entity_id
_entity_poly.type
_entity_poly.pdbx_seq_one_letter_code
_entity_poly.pdbx_strand_id
1 'polypeptide(L)'
;MDIKEQIHGLTEEMLTNLGRLVAIDSQLGTPAEDKPFGEGPAKALEEGLKIAQELGFKTVNLDNYCGYAEMGEGDEIVGIAGHLDIVPVGGDWSYDPFKLTREGEDRKSTR
;
A
#
# COMPACT_ATOMS: atom_id res chain seq x y z
N MET A 1 2.16 -22.63 -18.08
CA MET A 1 2.72 -21.31 -17.78
C MET A 1 3.45 -21.37 -16.43
N ASP A 2 4.69 -20.94 -16.41
CA ASP A 2 5.42 -20.96 -15.15
C ASP A 2 5.04 -19.78 -14.25
N ILE A 3 5.41 -19.86 -12.98
CA ILE A 3 5.08 -18.84 -11.96
C ILE A 3 5.69 -17.49 -12.34
N LYS A 4 6.89 -17.48 -12.87
CA LYS A 4 7.59 -16.27 -13.26
C LYS A 4 6.82 -15.50 -14.35
N GLU A 5 6.34 -16.20 -15.36
CA GLU A 5 5.52 -15.59 -16.42
C GLU A 5 4.20 -15.05 -15.87
N GLN A 6 3.56 -15.78 -14.95
CA GLN A 6 2.33 -15.35 -14.31
C GLN A 6 2.56 -14.06 -13.51
N ILE A 7 3.65 -13.98 -12.76
CA ILE A 7 4.00 -12.79 -11.97
C ILE A 7 4.29 -11.60 -12.90
N HIS A 8 5.04 -11.82 -13.97
CA HIS A 8 5.32 -10.75 -14.94
C HIS A 8 4.05 -10.24 -15.61
N GLY A 9 3.06 -11.12 -15.83
CA GLY A 9 1.77 -10.73 -16.38
C GLY A 9 0.95 -9.81 -15.49
N LEU A 10 1.28 -9.74 -14.19
CA LEU A 10 0.60 -8.89 -13.22
C LEU A 10 1.29 -7.54 -13.02
N THR A 11 2.39 -7.28 -13.72
CA THR A 11 3.21 -6.07 -13.49
C THR A 11 2.42 -4.78 -13.63
N GLU A 12 1.63 -4.62 -14.68
CA GLU A 12 0.89 -3.38 -14.91
C GLU A 12 -0.19 -3.17 -13.85
N GLU A 13 -0.91 -4.20 -13.47
CA GLU A 13 -1.90 -4.13 -12.40
C GLU A 13 -1.25 -3.78 -11.07
N MET A 14 -0.14 -4.42 -10.75
CA MET A 14 0.63 -4.15 -9.54
C MET A 14 1.09 -2.70 -9.48
N LEU A 15 1.63 -2.17 -10.58
CA LEU A 15 2.10 -0.78 -10.64
C LEU A 15 0.95 0.22 -10.53
N THR A 16 -0.20 -0.09 -11.13
CA THR A 16 -1.38 0.75 -11.00
C THR A 16 -1.83 0.83 -9.53
N ASN A 17 -1.92 -0.31 -8.87
CA ASN A 17 -2.31 -0.37 -7.45
C ASN A 17 -1.27 0.28 -6.54
N LEU A 18 0.01 0.06 -6.81
CA LEU A 18 1.09 0.71 -6.06
C LEU A 18 1.02 2.23 -6.21
N GLY A 19 0.73 2.73 -7.42
CA GLY A 19 0.57 4.16 -7.66
C GLY A 19 -0.56 4.79 -6.84
N ARG A 20 -1.64 4.05 -6.59
CA ARG A 20 -2.74 4.51 -5.73
C ARG A 20 -2.28 4.76 -4.30
N LEU A 21 -1.41 3.89 -3.78
CA LEU A 21 -0.83 4.06 -2.44
C LEU A 21 0.21 5.17 -2.40
N VAL A 22 1.06 5.24 -3.41
CA VAL A 22 2.11 6.28 -3.51
C VAL A 22 1.49 7.69 -3.55
N ALA A 23 0.31 7.83 -4.16
CA ALA A 23 -0.37 9.12 -4.28
C ALA A 23 -0.87 9.68 -2.93
N ILE A 24 -0.89 8.87 -1.88
CA ILE A 24 -1.36 9.29 -0.56
C ILE A 24 -0.17 9.72 0.29
N ASP A 25 -0.23 10.95 0.81
CA ASP A 25 0.74 11.42 1.79
C ASP A 25 0.44 10.75 3.14
N SER A 26 1.11 9.66 3.42
CA SER A 26 0.91 8.86 4.62
C SER A 26 1.95 9.12 5.72
N GLN A 27 2.52 10.31 5.72
CA GLN A 27 3.38 10.73 6.83
C GLN A 27 2.57 10.81 8.12
N LEU A 28 3.22 10.55 9.26
CA LEU A 28 2.60 10.72 10.58
C LEU A 28 2.06 12.13 10.71
N GLY A 29 0.79 12.26 11.04
CA GLY A 29 0.11 13.53 11.20
C GLY A 29 -0.40 13.74 12.63
N THR A 30 -1.20 14.79 12.79
CA THR A 30 -1.82 15.10 14.09
C THR A 30 -2.94 14.08 14.37
N PRO A 31 -2.90 13.38 15.51
CA PRO A 31 -3.97 12.47 15.89
C PRO A 31 -5.32 13.19 15.97
N ALA A 32 -6.35 12.50 15.52
CA ALA A 32 -7.73 12.96 15.59
C ALA A 32 -8.64 11.79 15.96
N GLU A 33 -9.91 12.06 16.16
CA GLU A 33 -10.88 11.01 16.44
C GLU A 33 -10.87 9.98 15.29
N ASP A 34 -10.75 8.71 15.62
CA ASP A 34 -10.66 7.59 14.67
C ASP A 34 -9.44 7.63 13.74
N LYS A 35 -8.46 8.50 14.00
CA LYS A 35 -7.25 8.64 13.20
C LYS A 35 -6.04 8.76 14.12
N PRO A 36 -5.61 7.65 14.74
CA PRO A 36 -4.55 7.70 15.75
C PRO A 36 -3.22 8.22 15.24
N PHE A 37 -2.97 8.13 13.93
CA PHE A 37 -1.73 8.59 13.32
C PHE A 37 -1.96 9.74 12.33
N GLY A 38 -3.15 10.34 12.35
CA GLY A 38 -3.51 11.42 11.46
C GLY A 38 -4.26 10.93 10.21
N GLU A 39 -4.65 11.87 9.35
CA GLU A 39 -5.43 11.57 8.16
C GLU A 39 -4.68 10.76 7.11
N GLY A 40 -3.40 11.04 6.89
CA GLY A 40 -2.61 10.39 5.86
C GLY A 40 -2.53 8.88 6.04
N PRO A 41 -2.03 8.40 7.19
CA PRO A 41 -2.00 6.97 7.48
C PRO A 41 -3.38 6.31 7.44
N ALA A 42 -4.43 6.99 7.91
CA ALA A 42 -5.80 6.47 7.86
C ALA A 42 -6.27 6.27 6.40
N LYS A 43 -6.00 7.23 5.52
CA LYS A 43 -6.31 7.12 4.10
C LYS A 43 -5.52 6.01 3.42
N ALA A 44 -4.24 5.88 3.76
CA ALA A 44 -3.40 4.83 3.19
C ALA A 44 -3.91 3.44 3.59
N LEU A 45 -4.30 3.26 4.84
CA LEU A 45 -4.88 2.00 5.30
C LEU A 45 -6.19 1.69 4.58
N GLU A 46 -7.07 2.67 4.47
CA GLU A 46 -8.34 2.52 3.74
C GLU A 46 -8.10 2.10 2.30
N GLU A 47 -7.19 2.78 1.59
CA GLU A 47 -6.88 2.47 0.19
C GLU A 47 -6.23 1.09 0.06
N GLY A 48 -5.32 0.73 0.94
CA GLY A 48 -4.69 -0.58 0.93
C GLY A 48 -5.69 -1.72 1.12
N LEU A 49 -6.60 -1.56 2.08
CA LEU A 49 -7.66 -2.54 2.31
C LEU A 49 -8.64 -2.59 1.14
N LYS A 50 -8.94 -1.46 0.51
CA LYS A 50 -9.79 -1.41 -0.68
C LYS A 50 -9.16 -2.17 -1.84
N ILE A 51 -7.87 -1.99 -2.09
CA ILE A 51 -7.14 -2.74 -3.12
C ILE A 51 -7.23 -4.25 -2.82
N ALA A 52 -7.02 -4.64 -1.57
CA ALA A 52 -7.12 -6.05 -1.17
C ALA A 52 -8.52 -6.62 -1.41
N GLN A 53 -9.57 -5.84 -1.11
CA GLN A 53 -10.96 -6.26 -1.39
C GLN A 53 -11.21 -6.45 -2.88
N GLU A 54 -10.70 -5.53 -3.70
CA GLU A 54 -10.81 -5.63 -5.16
C GLU A 54 -10.12 -6.89 -5.70
N LEU A 55 -9.07 -7.33 -5.02
CA LEU A 55 -8.34 -8.56 -5.37
C LEU A 55 -8.97 -9.83 -4.78
N GLY A 56 -10.06 -9.70 -4.04
CA GLY A 56 -10.82 -10.84 -3.52
C GLY A 56 -10.49 -11.26 -2.09
N PHE A 57 -9.68 -10.48 -1.38
CA PHE A 57 -9.38 -10.76 0.03
C PHE A 57 -10.49 -10.30 0.96
N LYS A 58 -10.62 -10.99 2.09
CA LYS A 58 -11.42 -10.51 3.22
C LYS A 58 -10.56 -9.56 4.03
N THR A 59 -11.09 -8.41 4.38
CA THR A 59 -10.32 -7.37 5.07
C THR A 59 -10.92 -6.99 6.40
N VAL A 60 -10.05 -6.60 7.32
CA VAL A 60 -10.43 -6.05 8.62
C VAL A 60 -9.57 -4.82 8.90
N ASN A 61 -10.22 -3.75 9.33
CA ASN A 61 -9.56 -2.55 9.83
C ASN A 61 -9.71 -2.52 11.34
N LEU A 62 -8.59 -2.44 12.06
CA LEU A 62 -8.55 -2.41 13.51
C LEU A 62 -8.42 -0.95 13.99
N ASP A 63 -9.52 -0.22 13.93
CA ASP A 63 -9.65 1.16 14.44
C ASP A 63 -8.61 2.14 13.86
N ASN A 64 -8.24 1.93 12.60
CA ASN A 64 -7.22 2.73 11.90
C ASN A 64 -5.81 2.67 12.52
N TYR A 65 -5.55 1.74 13.44
CA TYR A 65 -4.19 1.43 13.87
C TYR A 65 -3.47 0.55 12.87
N CYS A 66 -4.16 -0.47 12.40
CA CYS A 66 -3.65 -1.41 11.41
C CYS A 66 -4.83 -2.17 10.79
N GLY A 67 -4.53 -3.00 9.83
CA GLY A 67 -5.53 -3.86 9.22
C GLY A 67 -4.90 -5.12 8.68
N TYR A 68 -5.72 -6.04 8.25
CA TYR A 68 -5.22 -7.21 7.55
C TYR A 68 -6.16 -7.64 6.44
N ALA A 69 -5.60 -8.41 5.53
CA ALA A 69 -6.32 -9.04 4.44
C ALA A 69 -5.99 -10.54 4.47
N GLU A 70 -6.99 -11.39 4.36
CA GLU A 70 -6.77 -12.82 4.40
C GLU A 70 -7.48 -13.55 3.26
N MET A 71 -6.93 -14.67 2.88
CA MET A 71 -7.49 -15.54 1.85
C MET A 71 -7.19 -17.00 2.19
N GLY A 72 -8.10 -17.88 1.84
CA GLY A 72 -7.93 -19.30 2.06
C GLY A 72 -8.51 -19.78 3.37
N GLU A 73 -8.35 -21.06 3.62
CA GLU A 73 -8.89 -21.77 4.79
C GLU A 73 -7.87 -22.79 5.28
N GLY A 74 -8.02 -23.23 6.52
CA GLY A 74 -7.19 -24.24 7.12
C GLY A 74 -6.57 -23.78 8.42
N ASP A 75 -5.81 -24.68 9.03
CA ASP A 75 -5.22 -24.46 10.36
C ASP A 75 -3.85 -23.79 10.30
N GLU A 76 -3.20 -23.82 9.15
CA GLU A 76 -1.90 -23.22 8.98
C GLU A 76 -2.04 -21.84 8.34
N ILE A 77 -1.25 -20.88 8.83
CA ILE A 77 -1.28 -19.50 8.36
C ILE A 77 0.11 -19.10 7.92
N VAL A 78 0.21 -18.53 6.71
CA VAL A 78 1.41 -17.82 6.26
C VAL A 78 1.11 -16.33 6.37
N GLY A 79 1.89 -15.61 7.17
CA GLY A 79 1.70 -14.19 7.40
C GLY A 79 2.77 -13.36 6.71
N ILE A 80 2.34 -12.25 6.12
CA ILE A 80 3.23 -11.25 5.54
C ILE A 80 2.91 -9.93 6.24
N ALA A 81 3.91 -9.31 6.86
CA ALA A 81 3.74 -8.04 7.55
C ALA A 81 4.47 -6.93 6.78
N GLY A 82 3.85 -5.78 6.71
CA GLY A 82 4.42 -4.60 6.06
C GLY A 82 3.84 -3.35 6.67
N HIS A 83 4.17 -2.20 6.09
CA HIS A 83 3.62 -0.93 6.54
C HIS A 83 3.21 -0.06 5.34
N LEU A 84 2.29 0.86 5.59
CA LEU A 84 1.76 1.79 4.59
C LEU A 84 2.15 3.23 4.86
N ASP A 85 2.59 3.55 6.08
CA ASP A 85 3.08 4.88 6.41
C ASP A 85 4.47 5.10 5.81
N ILE A 86 4.84 6.37 5.68
CA ILE A 86 6.15 6.78 5.17
C ILE A 86 6.81 7.73 6.14
N VAL A 87 8.13 7.80 6.07
CA VAL A 87 8.92 8.82 6.77
C VAL A 87 8.73 10.18 6.07
N PRO A 88 9.08 11.30 6.74
CA PRO A 88 9.04 12.60 6.08
C PRO A 88 9.84 12.60 4.79
N VAL A 89 9.22 13.10 3.71
CA VAL A 89 9.83 13.01 2.37
C VAL A 89 10.99 13.97 2.17
N GLY A 90 11.08 15.04 2.96
CA GLY A 90 12.12 16.05 2.77
C GLY A 90 12.00 16.80 1.45
N GLY A 91 13.13 17.43 1.05
CA GLY A 91 13.23 18.14 -0.22
C GLY A 91 14.13 17.39 -1.20
N ASP A 92 14.53 18.09 -2.25
CA ASP A 92 15.53 17.62 -3.24
C ASP A 92 15.11 16.38 -4.05
N TRP A 93 13.79 16.19 -4.24
CA TRP A 93 13.30 15.15 -5.13
C TRP A 93 13.40 15.59 -6.59
N SER A 94 13.94 14.71 -7.44
CA SER A 94 13.96 14.91 -8.89
C SER A 94 12.61 14.68 -9.54
N TYR A 95 11.76 13.88 -8.89
CA TYR A 95 10.39 13.57 -9.31
C TYR A 95 9.45 13.87 -8.15
N ASP A 96 8.14 13.95 -8.44
CA ASP A 96 7.13 14.10 -7.38
C ASP A 96 7.17 12.87 -6.45
N PRO A 97 7.43 13.05 -5.14
CA PRO A 97 7.49 11.92 -4.21
C PRO A 97 6.16 11.17 -4.04
N PHE A 98 5.02 11.82 -4.35
CA PHE A 98 3.69 11.22 -4.24
C PHE A 98 3.14 10.76 -5.59
N LYS A 99 4.03 10.49 -6.52
CA LYS A 99 3.66 9.95 -7.83
C LYS A 99 4.64 8.85 -8.20
N LEU A 100 4.11 7.68 -8.49
CA LEU A 100 4.93 6.58 -8.99
C LEU A 100 5.43 6.93 -10.39
N THR A 101 6.74 7.05 -10.55
CA THR A 101 7.37 7.42 -11.82
C THR A 101 8.15 6.22 -12.37
N ARG A 102 7.92 5.90 -13.62
CA ARG A 102 8.62 4.82 -14.33
C ARG A 102 9.74 5.43 -15.17
N GLU A 103 10.94 4.89 -15.01
CA GLU A 103 12.09 5.27 -15.81
C GLU A 103 12.81 3.98 -16.23
N GLY A 104 12.49 3.48 -17.42
CA GLY A 104 12.95 2.16 -17.86
C GLY A 104 12.43 1.07 -16.92
N GLU A 105 13.35 0.30 -16.33
CA GLU A 105 13.03 -0.72 -15.33
C GLU A 105 12.95 -0.15 -13.91
N ASP A 106 13.36 1.10 -13.69
CA ASP A 106 13.38 1.73 -12.39
C ASP A 106 12.02 2.31 -12.01
N ARG A 107 11.74 2.37 -10.71
CA ARG A 107 10.50 2.92 -10.15
C ARG A 107 10.85 3.93 -9.06
N LYS A 108 10.43 5.17 -9.23
CA LYS A 108 10.74 6.28 -8.33
C LYS A 108 9.52 6.64 -7.52
N SER A 109 9.61 6.55 -6.21
CA SER A 109 8.51 6.91 -5.31
C SER A 109 8.96 6.97 -3.85
N THR A 110 8.01 7.29 -2.96
CA THR A 110 8.21 7.26 -1.51
C THR A 110 8.15 5.85 -0.92
N ARG A 111 7.82 4.84 -1.73
CA ARG A 111 7.66 3.44 -1.31
C ARG A 111 8.57 2.49 -2.06
#